data_26ac87d67b307d1cbbb6c2539d58916c
#
_entry.id   26ac87d67b307d1cbbb6c2539d58916c
#
_cell.length_a   1.000
_cell.length_b   1.000
_cell.length_c   1.000
_cell.angle_alpha   90.00
_cell.angle_beta   90.00
_cell.angle_gamma   90.00
#
_symmetry.space_group_name_H-M   'P 1'
#
loop_
_entity.id
_entity.type
_entity.pdbx_description
1 polymer ?
#
loop_
_entity_poly.entity_id
_entity_poly.type
_entity_poly.pdbx_seq_one_letter_code
_entity_poly.pdbx_strand_id
1 'polypeptide(L)'
;MKSTKWIKIFFGLSIFVFLFLGIFNYKIDSLGLLRETTLDKVAEELSNGKIIAGLGNIDERIFRKKQIEYLKNDVEYVAIGSSRTMQLRKNMFLNDEINNFQNYSVSGASIEDYIALLQIHKNKFGTLPKNVILGLDAWIFNKNNEQTRYKSLSKEYNQFLKILNVSPSEKLKKEETNKIKISYFISLDYFKENVKAFRKKQAYYIVNSIEVDNALKMPDGSIYYPYKERFPNFDEVGKVAKSYAQGNVYSLEKYEKLSNLELFEGLVKYLKNNEVNIYFYLPPYNPI
;
A
#
# COMPACT_ATOMS: atom_id res chain seq x y z
N MET A 1 -45.15 -31.45 -7.58
CA MET A 1 -45.44 -30.01 -7.76
C MET A 1 -44.96 -29.08 -6.62
N LYS A 2 -44.95 -29.50 -5.34
CA LYS A 2 -44.52 -28.63 -4.21
C LYS A 2 -43.00 -28.35 -4.20
N SER A 3 -42.15 -29.30 -4.64
CA SER A 3 -40.69 -29.16 -4.60
C SER A 3 -40.16 -28.13 -5.60
N THR A 4 -40.68 -28.09 -6.83
CA THR A 4 -40.25 -27.12 -7.86
C THR A 4 -40.62 -25.68 -7.50
N LYS A 5 -41.69 -25.45 -6.78
CA LYS A 5 -42.05 -24.11 -6.29
C LYS A 5 -41.08 -23.63 -5.22
N TRP A 6 -40.68 -24.53 -4.32
CA TRP A 6 -39.69 -24.24 -3.26
C TRP A 6 -38.31 -23.90 -3.85
N ILE A 7 -37.86 -24.67 -4.83
CA ILE A 7 -36.59 -24.42 -5.53
C ILE A 7 -36.59 -23.03 -6.19
N LYS A 8 -37.67 -22.67 -6.89
CA LYS A 8 -37.79 -21.34 -7.53
C LYS A 8 -37.76 -20.20 -6.50
N ILE A 9 -38.44 -20.36 -5.36
CA ILE A 9 -38.41 -19.38 -4.28
C ILE A 9 -37.00 -19.27 -3.69
N PHE A 10 -36.35 -20.38 -3.41
CA PHE A 10 -34.98 -20.39 -2.89
C PHE A 10 -33.99 -19.67 -3.81
N PHE A 11 -34.01 -20.00 -5.10
CA PHE A 11 -33.13 -19.31 -6.07
C PHE A 11 -33.48 -17.84 -6.23
N GLY A 12 -34.76 -17.49 -6.25
CA GLY A 12 -35.20 -16.09 -6.30
C GLY A 12 -34.72 -15.30 -5.09
N LEU A 13 -34.83 -15.86 -3.90
CA LEU A 13 -34.38 -15.24 -2.66
C LEU A 13 -32.84 -15.13 -2.60
N SER A 14 -32.14 -16.16 -3.05
CA SER A 14 -30.66 -16.13 -3.15
C SER A 14 -30.18 -15.06 -4.10
N ILE A 15 -30.74 -14.96 -5.29
CA ILE A 15 -30.41 -13.91 -6.27
C ILE A 15 -30.69 -12.53 -5.67
N PHE A 16 -31.84 -12.36 -5.00
CA PHE A 16 -32.16 -11.09 -4.34
C PHE A 16 -31.12 -10.69 -3.29
N VAL A 17 -30.70 -11.64 -2.44
CA VAL A 17 -29.67 -11.39 -1.43
C VAL A 17 -28.34 -11.00 -2.06
N PHE A 18 -27.90 -11.71 -3.09
CA PHE A 18 -26.65 -11.38 -3.80
C PHE A 18 -26.72 -10.01 -4.49
N LEU A 19 -27.82 -9.69 -5.13
CA LEU A 19 -28.03 -8.38 -5.74
C LEU A 19 -28.03 -7.26 -4.69
N PHE A 20 -28.73 -7.47 -3.57
CA PHE A 20 -28.75 -6.52 -2.46
C PHE A 20 -27.34 -6.27 -1.91
N LEU A 21 -26.57 -7.33 -1.63
CA LEU A 21 -25.18 -7.22 -1.17
C LEU A 21 -24.31 -6.45 -2.17
N GLY A 22 -24.42 -6.79 -3.44
CA GLY A 22 -23.66 -6.14 -4.50
C GLY A 22 -23.98 -4.66 -4.64
N ILE A 23 -25.26 -4.31 -4.67
CA ILE A 23 -25.71 -2.92 -4.77
C ILE A 23 -25.28 -2.13 -3.52
N PHE A 24 -25.46 -2.70 -2.33
CA PHE A 24 -25.09 -2.05 -1.08
C PHE A 24 -23.58 -1.81 -1.01
N ASN A 25 -22.77 -2.85 -1.28
CA ASN A 25 -21.32 -2.74 -1.30
C ASN A 25 -20.86 -1.70 -2.32
N TYR A 26 -21.45 -1.68 -3.50
CA TYR A 26 -21.12 -0.70 -4.54
C TYR A 26 -21.51 0.74 -4.16
N LYS A 27 -22.70 0.92 -3.55
CA LYS A 27 -23.19 2.26 -3.19
C LYS A 27 -22.42 2.88 -2.04
N ILE A 28 -22.13 2.11 -1.01
CA ILE A 28 -21.44 2.61 0.19
C ILE A 28 -19.94 2.70 -0.06
N ASP A 29 -19.31 1.62 -0.56
CA ASP A 29 -17.91 1.55 -0.96
C ASP A 29 -16.97 2.31 -0.02
N SER A 30 -17.11 2.06 1.28
CA SER A 30 -16.49 2.84 2.35
C SER A 30 -14.95 2.87 2.30
N LEU A 31 -14.35 1.81 1.76
CA LEU A 31 -12.90 1.67 1.63
C LEU A 31 -12.39 2.01 0.22
N GLY A 32 -13.28 2.36 -0.72
CA GLY A 32 -12.92 2.69 -2.10
C GLY A 32 -12.39 1.49 -2.91
N LEU A 33 -12.79 0.26 -2.58
CA LEU A 33 -12.32 -0.95 -3.27
C LEU A 33 -13.00 -1.18 -4.62
N LEU A 34 -14.19 -0.61 -4.81
CA LEU A 34 -14.98 -0.76 -6.03
C LEU A 34 -14.89 0.45 -6.94
N ARG A 35 -14.93 1.68 -6.40
CA ARG A 35 -15.00 2.94 -7.17
C ARG A 35 -13.85 3.90 -6.92
N GLU A 36 -13.01 3.63 -5.90
CA GLU A 36 -11.87 4.48 -5.51
C GLU A 36 -12.26 5.91 -5.04
N THR A 37 -13.53 6.28 -5.05
CA THR A 37 -14.00 7.65 -4.73
C THR A 37 -13.63 8.13 -3.33
N THR A 38 -13.58 7.22 -2.35
CA THR A 38 -13.14 7.53 -0.99
C THR A 38 -11.64 7.82 -0.97
N LEU A 39 -10.84 7.05 -1.72
CA LEU A 39 -9.39 7.23 -1.79
C LEU A 39 -9.02 8.54 -2.51
N ASP A 40 -9.78 8.93 -3.54
CA ASP A 40 -9.60 10.22 -4.22
C ASP A 40 -9.81 11.38 -3.24
N LYS A 41 -10.92 11.38 -2.48
CA LYS A 41 -11.19 12.42 -1.47
C LYS A 41 -10.11 12.49 -0.40
N VAL A 42 -9.67 11.34 0.12
CA VAL A 42 -8.61 11.29 1.12
C VAL A 42 -7.29 11.82 0.55
N ALA A 43 -6.95 11.46 -0.68
CA ALA A 43 -5.74 11.94 -1.35
C ALA A 43 -5.78 13.47 -1.56
N GLU A 44 -6.93 14.01 -1.94
CA GLU A 44 -7.15 15.44 -2.08
C GLU A 44 -7.00 16.17 -0.73
N GLU A 45 -7.62 15.68 0.35
CA GLU A 45 -7.49 16.26 1.68
C GLU A 45 -6.03 16.26 2.18
N LEU A 46 -5.30 15.16 1.96
CA LEU A 46 -3.88 15.08 2.28
C LEU A 46 -3.05 16.09 1.46
N SER A 47 -3.33 16.25 0.17
CA SER A 47 -2.68 17.23 -0.69
C SER A 47 -2.94 18.68 -0.25
N ASN A 48 -4.05 18.91 0.46
CA ASN A 48 -4.41 20.17 1.10
C ASN A 48 -3.82 20.32 2.51
N GLY A 49 -2.91 19.44 2.92
CA GLY A 49 -2.21 19.51 4.22
C GLY A 49 -3.02 18.98 5.40
N LYS A 50 -4.12 18.26 5.17
CA LYS A 50 -4.93 17.68 6.25
C LYS A 50 -4.35 16.37 6.74
N ILE A 51 -4.51 16.09 8.04
CA ILE A 51 -4.15 14.81 8.66
C ILE A 51 -5.39 13.94 8.72
N ILE A 52 -5.28 12.69 8.28
CA ILE A 52 -6.42 11.77 8.17
C ILE A 52 -6.27 10.61 9.15
N ALA A 53 -7.34 10.33 9.89
CA ALA A 53 -7.45 9.20 10.81
C ALA A 53 -8.60 8.26 10.42
N GLY A 54 -8.57 7.03 10.94
CA GLY A 54 -9.66 6.06 10.80
C GLY A 54 -9.68 5.31 9.46
N LEU A 55 -8.82 5.65 8.52
CA LEU A 55 -8.72 4.97 7.24
C LEU A 55 -7.97 3.64 7.41
N GLY A 56 -8.68 2.53 7.34
CA GLY A 56 -8.11 1.18 7.47
C GLY A 56 -8.58 0.24 6.36
N ASN A 57 -7.92 -0.92 6.22
CA ASN A 57 -8.27 -2.00 5.29
C ASN A 57 -8.40 -1.58 3.82
N ILE A 58 -7.60 -0.60 3.39
CA ILE A 58 -7.56 -0.12 2.02
C ILE A 58 -6.48 -0.85 1.22
N ASP A 59 -6.58 -0.81 -0.11
CA ASP A 59 -5.42 -1.11 -0.96
C ASP A 59 -4.43 0.05 -0.89
N GLU A 60 -3.35 -0.13 -0.11
CA GLU A 60 -2.35 0.92 0.10
C GLU A 60 -1.63 1.33 -1.18
N ARG A 61 -1.52 0.44 -2.17
CA ARG A 61 -0.88 0.73 -3.45
C ARG A 61 -1.74 1.68 -4.28
N ILE A 62 -3.03 1.35 -4.41
CA ILE A 62 -3.99 2.24 -5.08
C ILE A 62 -4.11 3.57 -4.34
N PHE A 63 -4.16 3.54 -3.01
CA PHE A 63 -4.17 4.76 -2.21
C PHE A 63 -2.91 5.61 -2.44
N ARG A 64 -1.73 5.01 -2.44
CA ARG A 64 -0.47 5.71 -2.69
C ARG A 64 -0.42 6.31 -4.10
N LYS A 65 -0.89 5.56 -5.09
CA LYS A 65 -1.06 6.08 -6.45
C LYS A 65 -1.93 7.34 -6.46
N LYS A 66 -3.09 7.31 -5.80
CA LYS A 66 -3.97 8.49 -5.68
C LYS A 66 -3.27 9.65 -4.99
N GLN A 67 -2.56 9.41 -3.89
CA GLN A 67 -1.79 10.48 -3.23
C GLN A 67 -0.80 11.14 -4.18
N ILE A 68 -0.03 10.36 -4.96
CA ILE A 68 0.94 10.90 -5.93
C ILE A 68 0.21 11.69 -7.04
N GLU A 69 -0.91 11.17 -7.55
CA GLU A 69 -1.71 11.83 -8.58
C GLU A 69 -2.27 13.19 -8.11
N TYR A 70 -2.60 13.34 -6.82
CA TYR A 70 -3.11 14.58 -6.24
C TYR A 70 -2.02 15.54 -5.74
N LEU A 71 -0.74 15.18 -5.76
CA LEU A 71 0.34 16.11 -5.43
C LEU A 71 0.31 17.33 -6.36
N LYS A 72 0.45 18.52 -5.78
CA LYS A 72 0.38 19.79 -6.52
C LYS A 72 1.69 20.17 -7.19
N ASN A 73 2.80 19.82 -6.54
CA ASN A 73 4.14 20.19 -6.97
C ASN A 73 5.00 18.93 -7.10
N ASP A 74 6.03 18.99 -7.93
CA ASP A 74 7.07 17.98 -8.04
C ASP A 74 7.78 17.79 -6.70
N VAL A 75 8.30 16.59 -6.48
CA VAL A 75 8.88 16.17 -5.21
C VAL A 75 10.37 15.90 -5.38
N GLU A 76 11.17 16.55 -4.57
CA GLU A 76 12.62 16.45 -4.65
C GLU A 76 13.17 15.19 -3.94
N TYR A 77 12.61 14.85 -2.78
CA TYR A 77 12.99 13.69 -1.97
C TYR A 77 11.83 12.72 -1.83
N VAL A 78 12.06 11.48 -2.22
CA VAL A 78 11.06 10.41 -2.11
C VAL A 78 11.62 9.25 -1.29
N ALA A 79 10.91 8.85 -0.23
CA ALA A 79 11.18 7.59 0.48
C ALA A 79 10.27 6.48 -0.03
N ILE A 80 10.83 5.31 -0.35
CA ILE A 80 10.09 4.13 -0.79
C ILE A 80 10.58 2.92 -0.02
N GLY A 81 9.67 2.16 0.56
CA GLY A 81 9.98 0.95 1.31
C GLY A 81 8.75 0.34 1.95
N SER A 82 8.97 -0.50 2.96
CA SER A 82 7.91 -1.20 3.68
C SER A 82 7.25 -0.33 4.76
N SER A 83 6.41 -0.96 5.60
CA SER A 83 5.76 -0.33 6.75
C SER A 83 6.76 0.31 7.73
N ARG A 84 8.02 -0.16 7.78
CA ARG A 84 9.09 0.45 8.59
C ARG A 84 9.53 1.79 8.01
N THR A 85 9.66 1.86 6.70
CA THR A 85 10.01 3.09 5.98
C THR A 85 8.86 4.10 5.97
N MET A 86 7.60 3.66 6.08
CA MET A 86 6.43 4.55 6.17
C MET A 86 6.52 5.56 7.32
N GLN A 87 7.34 5.31 8.32
CA GLN A 87 7.49 6.20 9.48
C GLN A 87 8.46 7.36 9.24
N LEU A 88 9.25 7.32 8.16
CA LEU A 88 10.13 8.43 7.80
C LEU A 88 9.28 9.66 7.43
N ARG A 89 9.54 10.75 8.11
CA ARG A 89 8.83 12.04 7.97
C ARG A 89 9.81 13.16 7.70
N LYS A 90 9.33 14.20 7.05
CA LYS A 90 10.12 15.39 6.72
C LYS A 90 10.88 15.93 7.95
N ASN A 91 10.25 16.03 9.11
CA ASN A 91 10.83 16.58 10.33
C ASN A 91 11.88 15.69 11.02
N MET A 92 12.17 14.50 10.51
CA MET A 92 13.23 13.62 11.00
C MET A 92 14.59 13.89 10.34
N PHE A 93 14.61 14.68 9.29
CA PHE A 93 15.86 15.08 8.62
C PHE A 93 16.41 16.33 9.29
N LEU A 94 17.72 16.30 9.60
CA LEU A 94 18.41 17.39 10.31
C LEU A 94 18.63 18.63 9.46
N ASN A 95 18.38 18.54 8.16
CA ASN A 95 18.65 19.62 7.22
C ASN A 95 17.34 20.29 6.80
N ASP A 96 17.20 21.57 7.09
CA ASP A 96 16.06 22.41 6.68
C ASP A 96 15.94 22.52 5.14
N GLU A 97 16.96 22.09 4.41
CA GLU A 97 16.97 22.07 2.94
C GLU A 97 16.02 21.03 2.33
N ILE A 98 15.58 20.01 3.10
CA ILE A 98 14.60 19.01 2.62
C ILE A 98 13.19 19.60 2.70
N ASN A 99 12.89 20.56 1.87
CA ASN A 99 11.61 21.24 1.87
C ASN A 99 10.50 20.46 1.14
N ASN A 100 10.85 19.58 0.21
CA ASN A 100 9.93 18.90 -0.66
C ASN A 100 10.12 17.38 -0.60
N PHE A 101 9.60 16.78 0.49
CA PHE A 101 9.69 15.35 0.81
C PHE A 101 8.32 14.67 0.73
N GLN A 102 8.29 13.46 0.15
CA GLN A 102 7.14 12.59 0.18
C GLN A 102 7.54 11.14 0.48
N ASN A 103 6.72 10.48 1.26
CA ASN A 103 6.88 9.07 1.58
C ASN A 103 5.89 8.22 0.74
N TYR A 104 6.44 7.45 -0.20
CA TYR A 104 5.68 6.57 -1.09
C TYR A 104 5.59 5.13 -0.57
N SER A 105 6.15 4.83 0.58
CA SER A 105 6.18 3.47 1.13
C SER A 105 4.80 2.85 1.31
N VAL A 106 4.74 1.52 1.21
CA VAL A 106 3.54 0.71 1.38
C VAL A 106 3.84 -0.52 2.24
N SER A 107 2.86 -1.04 2.99
CA SER A 107 3.06 -2.22 3.84
C SER A 107 3.52 -3.43 3.04
N GLY A 108 4.62 -4.06 3.50
CA GLY A 108 5.21 -5.21 2.85
C GLY A 108 5.55 -4.91 1.39
N ALA A 109 6.16 -3.77 1.11
CA ALA A 109 6.61 -3.40 -0.22
C ALA A 109 7.62 -4.41 -0.76
N SER A 110 7.49 -4.76 -2.02
CA SER A 110 8.47 -5.53 -2.80
C SER A 110 9.23 -4.60 -3.76
N ILE A 111 10.23 -5.13 -4.46
CA ILE A 111 10.98 -4.34 -5.46
C ILE A 111 10.08 -3.90 -6.61
N GLU A 112 9.09 -4.72 -6.95
CA GLU A 112 8.06 -4.39 -7.93
C GLU A 112 7.23 -3.17 -7.51
N ASP A 113 6.95 -3.02 -6.21
CA ASP A 113 6.28 -1.82 -5.68
C ASP A 113 7.16 -0.57 -5.87
N TYR A 114 8.47 -0.67 -5.60
CA TYR A 114 9.39 0.46 -5.80
C TYR A 114 9.38 0.95 -7.24
N ILE A 115 9.45 0.01 -8.17
CA ILE A 115 9.43 0.26 -9.61
C ILE A 115 8.10 0.91 -10.02
N ALA A 116 6.97 0.36 -9.58
CA ALA A 116 5.65 0.87 -9.92
C ALA A 116 5.42 2.29 -9.38
N LEU A 117 5.82 2.54 -8.14
CA LEU A 117 5.66 3.85 -7.49
C LEU A 117 6.52 4.94 -8.14
N LEU A 118 7.75 4.62 -8.54
CA LEU A 118 8.60 5.54 -9.32
C LEU A 118 8.00 5.81 -10.71
N GLN A 119 7.38 4.80 -11.34
CA GLN A 119 6.68 5.02 -12.61
C GLN A 119 5.46 5.93 -12.46
N ILE A 120 4.71 5.81 -11.36
CA ILE A 120 3.58 6.71 -11.07
C ILE A 120 4.09 8.15 -10.92
N HIS A 121 5.18 8.35 -10.17
CA HIS A 121 5.82 9.66 -10.04
C HIS A 121 6.20 10.22 -11.42
N LYS A 122 6.92 9.42 -12.22
CA LYS A 122 7.33 9.81 -13.58
C LYS A 122 6.14 10.10 -14.49
N ASN A 123 5.03 9.36 -14.37
CA ASN A 123 3.81 9.62 -15.14
C ASN A 123 3.17 10.96 -14.74
N LYS A 124 3.24 11.33 -13.45
CA LYS A 124 2.67 12.56 -12.92
C LYS A 124 3.50 13.80 -13.28
N PHE A 125 4.82 13.74 -13.12
CA PHE A 125 5.70 14.90 -13.19
C PHE A 125 6.59 14.94 -14.45
N GLY A 126 6.63 13.83 -15.21
CA GLY A 126 7.50 13.69 -16.40
C GLY A 126 8.97 13.35 -16.08
N THR A 127 9.38 13.49 -14.83
CA THR A 127 10.74 13.29 -14.32
C THR A 127 10.80 12.24 -13.24
N LEU A 128 12.00 11.81 -12.86
CA LEU A 128 12.26 11.07 -11.63
C LEU A 128 12.53 12.04 -10.48
N PRO A 129 12.30 11.65 -9.20
CA PRO A 129 12.74 12.45 -8.07
C PRO A 129 14.28 12.61 -8.11
N LYS A 130 14.80 13.76 -7.69
CA LYS A 130 16.27 13.97 -7.60
C LYS A 130 16.93 13.07 -6.57
N ASN A 131 16.23 12.79 -5.48
CA ASN A 131 16.74 12.02 -4.34
C ASN A 131 15.75 10.93 -3.98
N VAL A 132 16.22 9.68 -3.93
CA VAL A 132 15.40 8.52 -3.56
C VAL A 132 16.02 7.80 -2.37
N ILE A 133 15.23 7.66 -1.30
CA ILE A 133 15.56 6.90 -0.11
C ILE A 133 14.90 5.53 -0.25
N LEU A 134 15.68 4.49 -0.49
CA LEU A 134 15.22 3.11 -0.59
C LEU A 134 15.33 2.41 0.76
N GLY A 135 14.19 2.10 1.35
CA GLY A 135 14.12 1.29 2.57
C GLY A 135 14.29 -0.19 2.24
N LEU A 136 15.43 -0.76 2.64
CA LEU A 136 15.79 -2.14 2.32
C LEU A 136 15.53 -3.05 3.53
N ASP A 137 14.40 -3.72 3.49
CA ASP A 137 14.15 -4.85 4.40
C ASP A 137 14.78 -6.12 3.83
N ALA A 138 15.52 -6.89 4.67
CA ALA A 138 16.19 -8.10 4.20
C ALA A 138 15.25 -9.10 3.51
N TRP A 139 14.02 -9.23 3.97
CA TRP A 139 13.04 -10.16 3.43
C TRP A 139 12.61 -9.88 1.97
N ILE A 140 12.86 -8.70 1.42
CA ILE A 140 12.53 -8.42 0.00
C ILE A 140 13.36 -9.27 -0.97
N PHE A 141 14.53 -9.74 -0.53
CA PHE A 141 15.40 -10.63 -1.29
C PHE A 141 15.21 -12.10 -0.93
N ASN A 142 14.30 -12.42 -0.02
CA ASN A 142 14.04 -13.78 0.40
C ASN A 142 13.25 -14.54 -0.68
N LYS A 143 13.69 -15.77 -0.99
CA LYS A 143 13.05 -16.64 -1.98
C LYS A 143 11.57 -16.90 -1.68
N ASN A 144 11.17 -16.88 -0.41
CA ASN A 144 9.79 -17.11 0.02
C ASN A 144 8.98 -15.81 0.19
N ASN A 145 9.51 -14.70 -0.27
CA ASN A 145 8.73 -13.47 -0.30
C ASN A 145 7.67 -13.58 -1.41
N GLU A 146 6.54 -14.16 -1.08
CA GLU A 146 5.41 -14.35 -1.99
C GLU A 146 4.53 -13.09 -2.08
N GLN A 147 5.11 -11.90 -1.96
CA GLN A 147 4.36 -10.65 -2.06
C GLN A 147 3.84 -10.44 -3.48
N THR A 148 2.54 -10.40 -3.60
CA THR A 148 1.87 -10.21 -4.90
C THR A 148 1.00 -8.95 -4.93
N ARG A 149 0.99 -8.17 -3.85
CA ARG A 149 0.13 -6.97 -3.70
C ARG A 149 0.46 -5.86 -4.70
N TYR A 150 1.70 -5.81 -5.22
CA TYR A 150 2.08 -4.89 -6.31
C TYR A 150 1.23 -5.07 -7.59
N LYS A 151 0.55 -6.21 -7.73
CA LYS A 151 -0.32 -6.49 -8.89
C LYS A 151 -1.44 -5.45 -9.07
N SER A 152 -1.85 -4.75 -8.01
CA SER A 152 -2.77 -3.61 -8.14
C SER A 152 -2.17 -2.43 -8.91
N LEU A 153 -0.82 -2.37 -9.04
CA LEU A 153 -0.06 -1.41 -9.85
C LEU A 153 0.59 -2.07 -11.08
N SER A 154 0.10 -3.21 -11.53
CA SER A 154 0.71 -3.97 -12.62
C SER A 154 0.89 -3.16 -13.92
N LYS A 155 0.02 -2.20 -14.19
CA LYS A 155 0.14 -1.31 -15.36
C LYS A 155 1.42 -0.49 -15.29
N GLU A 156 1.65 0.18 -14.18
CA GLU A 156 2.79 1.06 -13.95
C GLU A 156 4.08 0.25 -13.84
N TYR A 157 4.04 -0.89 -13.16
CA TYR A 157 5.14 -1.83 -13.11
C TYR A 157 5.58 -2.28 -14.50
N ASN A 158 4.63 -2.74 -15.33
CA ASN A 158 4.91 -3.18 -16.71
C ASN A 158 5.41 -2.04 -17.61
N GLN A 159 4.96 -0.80 -17.39
CA GLN A 159 5.50 0.36 -18.09
C GLN A 159 6.99 0.56 -17.80
N PHE A 160 7.38 0.46 -16.54
CA PHE A 160 8.78 0.64 -16.14
C PHE A 160 9.68 -0.52 -16.59
N LEU A 161 9.19 -1.76 -16.54
CA LEU A 161 9.95 -2.92 -17.03
C LEU A 161 10.37 -2.77 -18.49
N LYS A 162 9.52 -2.18 -19.33
CA LYS A 162 9.89 -1.88 -20.73
C LYS A 162 11.07 -0.91 -20.82
N ILE A 163 11.17 0.04 -19.89
CA ILE A 163 12.29 0.99 -19.82
C ILE A 163 13.57 0.28 -19.38
N LEU A 164 13.46 -0.68 -18.46
CA LEU A 164 14.59 -1.49 -18.00
C LEU A 164 15.02 -2.57 -19.01
N ASN A 165 14.29 -2.75 -20.11
CA ASN A 165 14.45 -3.86 -21.06
C ASN A 165 14.37 -5.24 -20.40
N VAL A 166 13.56 -5.38 -19.36
CA VAL A 166 13.28 -6.64 -18.67
C VAL A 166 11.92 -7.16 -19.11
N SER A 167 11.87 -8.41 -19.51
CA SER A 167 10.60 -9.05 -19.86
C SER A 167 9.74 -9.24 -18.62
N PRO A 168 8.43 -8.89 -18.67
CA PRO A 168 7.51 -9.16 -17.57
C PRO A 168 7.49 -10.65 -17.25
N SER A 169 7.51 -11.02 -15.97
CA SER A 169 7.30 -12.41 -15.59
C SER A 169 5.90 -12.84 -16.06
N GLU A 170 5.76 -14.07 -16.58
CA GLU A 170 4.52 -14.61 -17.19
C GLU A 170 3.27 -14.58 -16.28
N LYS A 171 3.44 -14.26 -14.99
CA LYS A 171 2.38 -14.29 -13.98
C LYS A 171 1.44 -13.08 -13.95
N LEU A 172 1.64 -12.06 -14.79
CA LEU A 172 0.84 -10.83 -14.79
C LEU A 172 -0.26 -10.85 -15.85
N LYS A 173 -1.23 -11.75 -15.73
CA LYS A 173 -2.42 -11.71 -16.60
C LYS A 173 -3.42 -10.67 -16.04
N LYS A 174 -3.91 -9.82 -16.95
CA LYS A 174 -4.90 -8.75 -16.73
C LYS A 174 -6.21 -9.23 -16.04
N GLU A 175 -6.46 -10.54 -16.02
CA GLU A 175 -7.65 -11.17 -15.46
C GLU A 175 -7.75 -11.13 -13.92
N GLU A 176 -6.62 -11.05 -13.19
CA GLU A 176 -6.65 -11.14 -11.73
C GLU A 176 -7.22 -9.88 -11.06
N THR A 177 -6.96 -8.69 -11.59
CA THR A 177 -7.43 -7.42 -11.00
C THR A 177 -8.94 -7.30 -11.08
N ASN A 178 -9.56 -7.73 -12.17
CA ASN A 178 -11.01 -7.71 -12.34
C ASN A 178 -11.71 -8.75 -11.45
N LYS A 179 -11.11 -9.94 -11.28
CA LYS A 179 -11.64 -10.99 -10.39
C LYS A 179 -11.66 -10.53 -8.93
N ILE A 180 -10.62 -9.85 -8.48
CA ILE A 180 -10.54 -9.31 -7.11
C ILE A 180 -11.63 -8.25 -6.90
N LYS A 181 -11.81 -7.30 -7.82
CA LYS A 181 -12.88 -6.30 -7.72
C LYS A 181 -14.27 -6.94 -7.67
N ILE A 182 -14.52 -7.94 -8.50
CA ILE A 182 -15.82 -8.67 -8.52
C ILE A 182 -16.10 -9.37 -7.19
N SER A 183 -15.09 -9.93 -6.52
CA SER A 183 -15.26 -10.61 -5.24
C SER A 183 -15.77 -9.68 -4.14
N TYR A 184 -15.40 -8.40 -4.16
CA TYR A 184 -15.88 -7.42 -3.18
C TYR A 184 -17.36 -7.08 -3.32
N PHE A 185 -17.95 -7.21 -4.52
CA PHE A 185 -19.40 -6.98 -4.69
C PHE A 185 -20.23 -7.92 -3.81
N ILE A 186 -19.84 -9.18 -3.70
CA ILE A 186 -20.59 -10.21 -2.96
C ILE A 186 -19.95 -10.56 -1.62
N SER A 187 -18.94 -9.82 -1.17
CA SER A 187 -18.24 -10.06 0.08
C SER A 187 -19.07 -9.64 1.28
N LEU A 188 -19.36 -10.60 2.17
CA LEU A 188 -20.03 -10.34 3.45
C LEU A 188 -19.14 -9.54 4.41
N ASP A 189 -17.82 -9.75 4.38
CA ASP A 189 -16.91 -9.01 5.24
C ASP A 189 -16.83 -7.54 4.78
N TYR A 190 -16.80 -7.30 3.47
CA TYR A 190 -16.91 -5.95 2.95
C TYR A 190 -18.25 -5.29 3.28
N PHE A 191 -19.34 -6.05 3.23
CA PHE A 191 -20.65 -5.58 3.66
C PHE A 191 -20.67 -5.15 5.13
N LYS A 192 -20.08 -5.93 6.04
CA LYS A 192 -19.97 -5.57 7.47
C LYS A 192 -19.21 -4.26 7.66
N GLU A 193 -18.09 -4.05 6.96
CA GLU A 193 -17.34 -2.80 7.00
C GLU A 193 -18.15 -1.61 6.45
N ASN A 194 -18.85 -1.82 5.35
CA ASN A 194 -19.74 -0.81 4.77
C ASN A 194 -20.89 -0.45 5.71
N VAL A 195 -21.49 -1.42 6.44
CA VAL A 195 -22.52 -1.16 7.46
C VAL A 195 -21.94 -0.34 8.62
N LYS A 196 -20.73 -0.63 9.09
CA LYS A 196 -20.06 0.17 10.12
C LYS A 196 -19.85 1.61 9.67
N ALA A 197 -19.32 1.81 8.47
CA ALA A 197 -19.11 3.13 7.90
C ALA A 197 -20.42 3.89 7.68
N PHE A 198 -21.45 3.22 7.20
CA PHE A 198 -22.80 3.78 7.01
C PHE A 198 -23.39 4.27 8.34
N ARG A 199 -23.27 3.48 9.43
CA ARG A 199 -23.72 3.85 10.77
C ARG A 199 -22.95 5.05 11.34
N LYS A 200 -21.63 5.10 11.10
CA LYS A 200 -20.76 6.19 11.57
C LYS A 200 -20.81 7.43 10.67
N LYS A 201 -21.46 7.35 9.52
CA LYS A 201 -21.52 8.37 8.45
C LYS A 201 -20.16 8.80 7.88
N GLN A 202 -19.06 8.15 8.29
CA GLN A 202 -17.70 8.48 7.85
C GLN A 202 -16.82 7.25 7.79
N ALA A 203 -16.09 7.08 6.70
CA ALA A 203 -15.05 6.06 6.54
C ALA A 203 -13.69 6.53 7.10
N TYR A 204 -13.50 7.84 7.26
CA TYR A 204 -12.31 8.49 7.80
C TYR A 204 -12.71 9.84 8.42
N TYR A 205 -11.82 10.44 9.19
CA TYR A 205 -12.03 11.79 9.72
C TYR A 205 -10.74 12.61 9.71
N ILE A 206 -10.89 13.93 9.58
CA ILE A 206 -9.79 14.89 9.60
C ILE A 206 -9.48 15.22 11.07
N VAL A 207 -8.20 15.27 11.40
CA VAL A 207 -7.71 15.67 12.72
C VAL A 207 -6.75 16.86 12.63
N ASN A 208 -6.72 17.68 13.68
CA ASN A 208 -5.84 18.84 13.74
C ASN A 208 -4.64 18.61 14.67
N SER A 209 -4.53 17.43 15.28
CA SER A 209 -3.45 17.07 16.19
C SER A 209 -2.98 15.65 15.92
N ILE A 210 -1.69 15.40 16.18
CA ILE A 210 -1.10 14.06 16.14
C ILE A 210 -1.31 13.29 17.46
N GLU A 211 -1.91 13.90 18.48
CA GLU A 211 -2.18 13.32 19.80
C GLU A 211 -3.49 12.51 19.83
N VAL A 212 -3.83 11.89 18.73
CA VAL A 212 -5.01 11.05 18.60
C VAL A 212 -4.57 9.59 18.69
N ASP A 213 -5.28 8.79 19.49
CA ASP A 213 -5.01 7.35 19.61
C ASP A 213 -5.55 6.57 18.40
N ASN A 214 -4.96 6.87 17.24
CA ASN A 214 -5.25 6.21 15.97
C ASN A 214 -4.03 6.31 15.04
N ALA A 215 -3.94 5.41 14.05
CA ALA A 215 -2.98 5.55 12.98
C ALA A 215 -3.38 6.72 12.07
N LEU A 216 -2.45 7.65 11.86
CA LEU A 216 -2.67 8.84 11.06
C LEU A 216 -1.95 8.74 9.72
N LYS A 217 -2.63 9.15 8.67
CA LYS A 217 -2.03 9.39 7.36
C LYS A 217 -1.65 10.87 7.29
N MET A 218 -0.36 11.13 7.06
CA MET A 218 0.19 12.47 7.06
C MET A 218 0.24 13.07 5.65
N PRO A 219 0.24 14.40 5.51
CA PRO A 219 0.32 15.07 4.21
C PRO A 219 1.56 14.72 3.39
N ASP A 220 2.68 14.45 4.07
CA ASP A 220 3.93 14.00 3.45
C ASP A 220 3.95 12.50 3.06
N GLY A 221 2.81 11.84 3.15
CA GLY A 221 2.65 10.44 2.83
C GLY A 221 3.10 9.47 3.93
N SER A 222 3.70 9.95 5.01
CA SER A 222 4.11 9.10 6.13
C SER A 222 2.92 8.62 6.97
N ILE A 223 3.19 7.64 7.84
CA ILE A 223 2.24 7.18 8.86
C ILE A 223 2.74 7.61 10.24
N TYR A 224 1.82 8.09 11.06
CA TYR A 224 2.04 8.29 12.48
C TYR A 224 1.22 7.27 13.26
N TYR A 225 1.89 6.29 13.84
CA TYR A 225 1.23 5.23 14.60
C TYR A 225 0.74 5.72 15.97
N PRO A 226 -0.33 5.14 16.53
CA PRO A 226 -0.84 5.51 17.85
C PRO A 226 0.19 5.25 18.94
N TYR A 227 0.04 5.92 20.07
CA TYR A 227 0.98 5.84 21.19
C TYR A 227 1.31 4.40 21.60
N LYS A 228 0.31 3.56 21.72
CA LYS A 228 0.46 2.16 22.10
C LYS A 228 1.36 1.35 21.14
N GLU A 229 1.32 1.64 19.86
CA GLU A 229 2.17 0.97 18.86
C GLU A 229 3.59 1.56 18.84
N ARG A 230 3.74 2.85 19.16
CA ARG A 230 5.05 3.52 19.23
C ARG A 230 5.82 3.19 20.49
N PHE A 231 5.12 2.90 21.57
CA PHE A 231 5.67 2.58 22.89
C PHE A 231 5.02 1.30 23.43
N PRO A 232 5.23 0.15 22.75
CA PRO A 232 4.71 -1.12 23.22
C PRO A 232 5.42 -1.53 24.53
N ASN A 233 4.75 -2.33 25.36
CA ASN A 233 5.39 -2.89 26.54
C ASN A 233 6.40 -3.99 26.13
N PHE A 234 7.36 -4.27 27.01
CA PHE A 234 8.46 -5.20 26.74
C PHE A 234 7.98 -6.63 26.44
N ASP A 235 6.91 -7.09 27.12
CA ASP A 235 6.37 -8.43 26.92
C ASP A 235 5.68 -8.57 25.56
N GLU A 236 4.99 -7.53 25.09
CA GLU A 236 4.39 -7.52 23.75
C GLU A 236 5.47 -7.55 22.66
N VAL A 237 6.54 -6.78 22.83
CA VAL A 237 7.70 -6.82 21.92
C VAL A 237 8.31 -8.22 21.86
N GLY A 238 8.52 -8.85 23.02
CA GLY A 238 9.09 -10.20 23.09
C GLY A 238 8.21 -11.27 22.41
N LYS A 239 6.88 -11.18 22.57
CA LYS A 239 5.94 -12.09 21.89
C LYS A 239 5.97 -11.91 20.37
N VAL A 240 5.97 -10.68 19.90
CA VAL A 240 6.03 -10.37 18.47
C VAL A 240 7.35 -10.82 17.87
N ALA A 241 8.47 -10.57 18.55
CA ALA A 241 9.80 -10.99 18.11
C ALA A 241 9.91 -12.51 17.98
N LYS A 242 9.42 -13.28 18.96
CA LYS A 242 9.36 -14.75 18.89
C LYS A 242 8.53 -15.23 17.70
N SER A 243 7.39 -14.60 17.44
CA SER A 243 6.54 -14.93 16.30
C SER A 243 7.26 -14.69 14.96
N TYR A 244 8.01 -13.60 14.84
CA TYR A 244 8.81 -13.34 13.64
C TYR A 244 9.96 -14.33 13.49
N ALA A 245 10.67 -14.67 14.57
CA ALA A 245 11.78 -15.63 14.54
C ALA A 245 11.35 -17.05 14.13
N GLN A 246 10.11 -17.42 14.41
CA GLN A 246 9.52 -18.71 13.99
C GLN A 246 9.02 -18.70 12.52
N GLY A 247 8.97 -17.54 11.89
CA GLY A 247 8.49 -17.39 10.51
C GLY A 247 9.56 -17.83 9.49
N ASN A 248 9.13 -18.57 8.45
CA ASN A 248 10.01 -19.02 7.35
C ASN A 248 10.66 -17.88 6.55
N VAL A 249 10.14 -16.66 6.66
CA VAL A 249 10.63 -15.50 5.92
C VAL A 249 12.04 -15.09 6.32
N TYR A 250 12.43 -15.37 7.56
CA TYR A 250 13.74 -15.02 8.14
C TYR A 250 14.70 -16.21 8.26
N SER A 251 14.32 -17.38 7.75
CA SER A 251 15.21 -18.54 7.73
C SER A 251 16.43 -18.29 6.85
N LEU A 252 17.65 -18.50 7.37
CA LEU A 252 18.92 -18.30 6.66
C LEU A 252 19.00 -19.12 5.36
N GLU A 253 18.47 -20.33 5.35
CA GLU A 253 18.41 -21.20 4.17
C GLU A 253 17.70 -20.55 2.98
N LYS A 254 16.84 -19.57 3.22
CA LYS A 254 16.08 -18.88 2.16
C LYS A 254 16.85 -17.74 1.50
N TYR A 255 18.02 -17.39 2.04
CA TYR A 255 18.93 -16.36 1.51
C TYR A 255 20.14 -16.93 0.79
N GLU A 256 20.28 -18.27 0.64
CA GLU A 256 21.36 -18.89 -0.15
C GLU A 256 21.37 -18.38 -1.60
N LYS A 257 20.17 -18.15 -2.14
CA LYS A 257 20.01 -17.48 -3.43
C LYS A 257 19.05 -16.30 -3.26
N LEU A 258 19.58 -15.09 -3.38
CA LEU A 258 18.77 -13.88 -3.34
C LEU A 258 17.80 -13.84 -4.52
N SER A 259 16.52 -13.60 -4.24
CA SER A 259 15.52 -13.37 -5.26
C SER A 259 15.45 -11.89 -5.63
N ASN A 260 15.00 -11.60 -6.84
CA ASN A 260 14.82 -10.22 -7.33
C ASN A 260 16.07 -9.34 -7.36
N LEU A 261 17.28 -9.92 -7.21
CA LEU A 261 18.53 -9.15 -7.18
C LEU A 261 18.75 -8.44 -8.52
N GLU A 262 18.60 -9.14 -9.64
CA GLU A 262 18.78 -8.56 -10.98
C GLU A 262 17.81 -7.39 -11.23
N LEU A 263 16.57 -7.51 -10.75
CA LEU A 263 15.57 -6.46 -10.87
C LEU A 263 15.96 -5.23 -10.03
N PHE A 264 16.47 -5.46 -8.83
CA PHE A 264 16.95 -4.40 -7.94
C PHE A 264 18.18 -3.69 -8.50
N GLU A 265 19.15 -4.44 -8.98
CA GLU A 265 20.36 -3.89 -9.64
C GLU A 265 19.98 -3.09 -10.89
N GLY A 266 19.05 -3.59 -11.68
CA GLY A 266 18.51 -2.89 -12.84
C GLY A 266 17.87 -1.55 -12.45
N LEU A 267 17.07 -1.53 -11.38
CA LEU A 267 16.50 -0.30 -10.84
C LEU A 267 17.56 0.69 -10.39
N VAL A 268 18.54 0.25 -9.58
CA VAL A 268 19.63 1.10 -9.07
C VAL A 268 20.47 1.67 -10.23
N LYS A 269 20.83 0.84 -11.21
CA LYS A 269 21.54 1.27 -12.40
C LYS A 269 20.75 2.31 -13.19
N TYR A 270 19.45 2.09 -13.37
CA TYR A 270 18.59 3.04 -14.07
C TYR A 270 18.52 4.38 -13.35
N LEU A 271 18.33 4.39 -12.03
CA LEU A 271 18.31 5.63 -11.24
C LEU A 271 19.62 6.38 -11.34
N LYS A 272 20.76 5.69 -11.20
CA LYS A 272 22.10 6.30 -11.36
C LYS A 272 22.32 6.90 -12.75
N ASN A 273 21.91 6.20 -13.79
CA ASN A 273 22.03 6.69 -15.18
C ASN A 273 21.16 7.91 -15.47
N ASN A 274 20.15 8.17 -14.64
CA ASN A 274 19.29 9.35 -14.70
C ASN A 274 19.65 10.38 -13.61
N GLU A 275 20.87 10.34 -13.08
CA GLU A 275 21.43 11.32 -12.13
C GLU A 275 20.62 11.43 -10.82
N VAL A 276 19.92 10.36 -10.42
CA VAL A 276 19.18 10.28 -9.16
C VAL A 276 20.14 9.93 -8.03
N ASN A 277 20.17 10.72 -6.97
CA ASN A 277 20.86 10.38 -5.73
C ASN A 277 20.11 9.28 -4.98
N ILE A 278 20.79 8.21 -4.64
CA ILE A 278 20.19 7.05 -3.97
C ILE A 278 20.75 6.94 -2.56
N TYR A 279 19.86 6.91 -1.59
CA TYR A 279 20.16 6.67 -0.18
C TYR A 279 19.53 5.34 0.25
N PHE A 280 20.31 4.47 0.90
CA PHE A 280 19.80 3.22 1.42
C PHE A 280 19.48 3.38 2.90
N TYR A 281 18.22 3.14 3.26
CA TYR A 281 17.76 3.07 4.64
C TYR A 281 17.58 1.61 5.03
N LEU A 282 18.39 1.14 5.97
CA LEU A 282 18.28 -0.19 6.57
C LEU A 282 17.44 -0.08 7.84
N PRO A 283 16.15 -0.47 7.80
CA PRO A 283 15.31 -0.41 8.99
C PRO A 283 15.89 -1.28 10.10
N PRO A 284 15.90 -0.82 11.36
CA PRO A 284 16.39 -1.62 12.46
C PRO A 284 15.50 -2.85 12.67
N TYR A 285 16.13 -4.01 12.88
CA TYR A 285 15.52 -5.24 13.32
C TYR A 285 15.92 -5.54 14.75
N ASN A 286 15.01 -6.15 15.50
CA ASN A 286 15.34 -6.59 16.85
C ASN A 286 16.37 -7.73 16.76
N PRO A 287 17.54 -7.61 17.39
CA PRO A 287 18.56 -8.65 17.41
C PRO A 287 18.15 -9.76 18.40
N ILE A 288 17.28 -10.67 18.02
CA ILE A 288 16.97 -11.87 18.82
C ILE A 288 17.60 -13.07 18.15
#